data_4c63b030a8a80bfa2beda4c3d6c4a44a
#
_entry.id   4c63b030a8a80bfa2beda4c3d6c4a44a
#
_cell.length_a   1.000
_cell.length_b   1.000
_cell.length_c   1.000
_cell.angle_alpha   90.00
_cell.angle_beta   90.00
_cell.angle_gamma   90.00
#
_symmetry.space_group_name_H-M   'P 1'
#
loop_
_entity.id
_entity.type
_entity.pdbx_description
1 polymer ?
#
loop_
_entity_poly.entity_id
_entity_poly.type
_entity_poly.pdbx_seq_one_letter_code
_entity_poly.pdbx_strand_id
1 'polypeptide(L)'
;MTLTISALALMATVITGVVLYQSYRQTERSAIEHALNVARIAQRSISRNMELLSLDLDSLVWRHRHASLQLMPEQQRRDFLLGEKAEATYIAAMGIVGRDGELVVGSPILAEIMPGNYAQRNFFAMHRDDATVRLYVSPPLSIRLERRMHAIVLSRRLTNAEGGFGGVAFMVLYLDYFRHLFESLSLEKHAVMSLYAMDGVAYMRLPYDEAFIGSRLRYTPNIRRIMTLPASAPESLQGSYTAQSQQDGVKRLYAYVRIPNSPWLVFVGQTHAELFREWDRMLYAVLFLAAAFSAACAYLISRLREEFFRRSTLDRQLEEQARTDKLTGLLNRRALDECLQDAWHKSQRNTSARFALLFADVDFFKLYNDTYGHKAGDYALVSVARCITGAVARQCDKPGRYGGEEFVILLDEADAAGALHVAGNIMSALQAMKIPHERSPFGRLSVSIDAACLDRQVHHSIEEVIKAADHALYQAKRMGRNRVQMAQSDPSPVQGGTPVSSASS
;
A
#
# COMPACT_ATOMS: atom_id res chain seq x y z
N MET A 1 -5.92 -4.07 -22.05
CA MET A 1 -6.05 -2.74 -21.42
C MET A 1 -6.23 -2.82 -19.91
N THR A 2 -7.10 -3.65 -19.34
CA THR A 2 -7.29 -3.79 -17.88
C THR A 2 -6.05 -4.31 -17.15
N LEU A 3 -5.34 -5.31 -17.68
CA LEU A 3 -4.11 -5.88 -17.12
C LEU A 3 -2.97 -4.85 -17.05
N THR A 4 -2.82 -4.00 -18.05
CA THR A 4 -1.78 -2.94 -18.09
C THR A 4 -2.05 -1.83 -17.08
N ILE A 5 -3.31 -1.44 -16.89
CA ILE A 5 -3.72 -0.44 -15.90
C ILE A 5 -3.51 -0.98 -14.47
N SER A 6 -3.87 -2.24 -14.22
CA SER A 6 -3.65 -2.88 -12.92
C SER A 6 -2.17 -3.03 -12.59
N ALA A 7 -1.32 -3.37 -13.58
CA ALA A 7 0.13 -3.44 -13.38
C ALA A 7 0.75 -2.07 -13.06
N LEU A 8 0.31 -1.01 -13.75
CA LEU A 8 0.74 0.36 -13.48
C LEU A 8 0.32 0.84 -12.07
N ALA A 9 -0.91 0.56 -11.65
CA ALA A 9 -1.39 0.89 -10.32
C ALA A 9 -0.62 0.14 -9.23
N LEU A 10 -0.34 -1.15 -9.43
CA LEU A 10 0.47 -1.95 -8.51
C LEU A 10 1.89 -1.38 -8.41
N MET A 11 2.51 -1.06 -9.55
CA MET A 11 3.85 -0.48 -9.58
C MET A 11 3.91 0.87 -8.86
N ALA A 12 2.94 1.74 -9.08
CA ALA A 12 2.83 3.03 -8.38
C ALA A 12 2.68 2.84 -6.86
N THR A 13 1.88 1.87 -6.42
CA THR A 13 1.70 1.54 -5.00
C THR A 13 3.00 1.05 -4.37
N VAL A 14 3.73 0.16 -5.06
CA VAL A 14 5.04 -0.35 -4.61
C VAL A 14 6.06 0.79 -4.51
N ILE A 15 6.16 1.65 -5.53
CA ILE A 15 7.08 2.79 -5.53
C ILE A 15 6.75 3.73 -4.36
N THR A 16 5.48 4.07 -4.16
CA THR A 16 5.04 4.91 -3.03
C THR A 16 5.42 4.28 -1.69
N GLY A 17 5.19 2.98 -1.52
CA GLY A 17 5.58 2.23 -0.32
C GLY A 17 7.09 2.27 -0.07
N VAL A 18 7.91 2.08 -1.10
CA VAL A 18 9.37 2.16 -1.01
C VAL A 18 9.82 3.57 -0.63
N VAL A 19 9.26 4.60 -1.25
CA VAL A 19 9.59 6.01 -0.95
C VAL A 19 9.22 6.36 0.50
N LEU A 20 8.03 5.98 0.96
CA LEU A 20 7.60 6.18 2.35
C LEU A 20 8.52 5.46 3.33
N TYR A 21 8.88 4.21 3.06
CA TYR A 21 9.81 3.44 3.89
C TYR A 21 11.20 4.08 3.93
N GLN A 22 11.74 4.52 2.80
CA GLN A 22 13.03 5.22 2.74
C GLN A 22 12.98 6.54 3.52
N SER A 23 11.90 7.32 3.36
CA SER A 23 11.68 8.57 4.10
C SER A 23 11.62 8.32 5.62
N TYR A 24 10.90 7.26 6.07
CA TYR A 24 10.87 6.87 7.48
C TYR A 24 12.27 6.57 8.02
N ARG A 25 13.03 5.74 7.32
CA ARG A 25 14.40 5.36 7.71
C ARG A 25 15.36 6.54 7.71
N GLN A 26 15.19 7.47 6.77
CA GLN A 26 15.99 8.68 6.72
C GLN A 26 15.68 9.61 7.91
N THR A 27 14.39 9.80 8.24
CA THR A 27 13.97 10.57 9.43
C THR A 27 14.57 9.98 10.71
N GLU A 28 14.49 8.66 10.89
CA GLU A 28 15.06 7.97 12.03
C GLU A 28 16.59 8.16 12.13
N ARG A 29 17.31 7.99 11.03
CA ARG A 29 18.78 8.19 10.99
C ARG A 29 19.16 9.62 11.30
N SER A 30 18.49 10.58 10.68
CA SER A 30 18.74 12.01 10.91
C SER A 30 18.50 12.39 12.38
N ALA A 31 17.44 11.85 12.99
CA ALA A 31 17.15 12.06 14.40
C ALA A 31 18.24 11.48 15.33
N ILE A 32 18.73 10.28 15.02
CA ILE A 32 19.83 9.65 15.78
C ILE A 32 21.09 10.51 15.68
N GLU A 33 21.47 10.93 14.48
CA GLU A 33 22.64 11.76 14.24
C GLU A 33 22.55 13.12 14.97
N HIS A 34 21.38 13.74 14.91
CA HIS A 34 21.15 15.01 15.61
C HIS A 34 21.26 14.83 17.13
N ALA A 35 20.62 13.83 17.70
CA ALA A 35 20.69 13.53 19.14
C ALA A 35 22.13 13.20 19.59
N LEU A 36 22.88 12.42 18.81
CA LEU A 36 24.29 12.12 19.06
C LEU A 36 25.15 13.38 18.97
N ASN A 37 24.92 14.29 18.05
CA ASN A 37 25.65 15.53 17.92
C ASN A 37 25.44 16.42 19.14
N VAL A 38 24.20 16.56 19.62
CA VAL A 38 23.91 17.31 20.85
C VAL A 38 24.61 16.65 22.06
N ALA A 39 24.54 15.33 22.18
CA ALA A 39 25.21 14.61 23.26
C ALA A 39 26.73 14.76 23.21
N ARG A 40 27.36 14.77 22.01
CA ARG A 40 28.81 15.02 21.84
C ARG A 40 29.20 16.46 22.20
N ILE A 41 28.35 17.45 21.88
CA ILE A 41 28.61 18.85 22.29
C ILE A 41 28.61 18.93 23.80
N ALA A 42 27.60 18.38 24.47
CA ALA A 42 27.53 18.30 25.92
C ALA A 42 28.75 17.57 26.51
N GLN A 43 29.12 16.41 25.96
CA GLN A 43 30.27 15.62 26.37
C GLN A 43 31.56 16.43 26.29
N ARG A 44 31.81 17.13 25.18
CA ARG A 44 33.02 17.97 24.99
C ARG A 44 33.05 19.12 25.99
N SER A 45 31.92 19.78 26.21
CA SER A 45 31.82 20.90 27.17
C SER A 45 32.06 20.42 28.60
N ILE A 46 31.47 19.30 29.01
CA ILE A 46 31.69 18.71 30.34
C ILE A 46 33.16 18.29 30.49
N SER A 47 33.70 17.55 29.53
CA SER A 47 35.11 17.10 29.57
C SER A 47 36.08 18.26 29.75
N ARG A 48 35.93 19.32 28.92
CA ARG A 48 36.80 20.50 28.97
C ARG A 48 36.71 21.19 30.33
N ASN A 49 35.52 21.37 30.85
CA ASN A 49 35.35 22.04 32.15
C ASN A 49 35.85 21.17 33.33
N MET A 50 35.63 19.87 33.27
CA MET A 50 36.19 18.94 34.23
C MET A 50 37.72 18.93 34.20
N GLU A 51 38.32 19.04 33.03
CA GLU A 51 39.78 19.20 32.90
C GLU A 51 40.28 20.49 33.53
N LEU A 52 39.61 21.63 33.33
CA LEU A 52 39.95 22.92 33.95
C LEU A 52 39.82 22.83 35.45
N LEU A 53 38.74 22.27 35.99
CA LEU A 53 38.56 22.07 37.43
C LEU A 53 39.62 21.14 38.04
N SER A 54 40.05 20.13 37.27
CA SER A 54 41.12 19.22 37.65
C SER A 54 42.45 19.97 37.72
N LEU A 55 42.75 20.86 36.75
CA LEU A 55 43.96 21.71 36.78
C LEU A 55 43.94 22.71 37.98
N ASP A 56 42.77 23.20 38.33
CA ASP A 56 42.61 24.05 39.50
C ASP A 56 42.93 23.31 40.82
N LEU A 57 42.49 22.05 40.93
CA LEU A 57 42.87 21.21 42.08
C LEU A 57 44.38 20.87 42.05
N ASP A 58 44.98 20.66 40.88
CA ASP A 58 46.44 20.46 40.77
C ASP A 58 47.21 21.69 41.19
N SER A 59 46.73 22.87 40.85
CA SER A 59 47.31 24.12 41.24
C SER A 59 47.22 24.28 42.78
N LEU A 60 46.07 23.89 43.42
CA LEU A 60 45.91 23.91 44.84
C LEU A 60 46.87 22.93 45.56
N VAL A 61 47.02 21.72 45.04
CA VAL A 61 47.99 20.71 45.51
C VAL A 61 49.42 21.23 45.42
N TRP A 62 49.79 21.85 44.30
CA TRP A 62 51.12 22.40 44.07
C TRP A 62 51.45 23.55 45.02
N ARG A 63 50.50 24.49 45.20
CA ARG A 63 50.68 25.63 46.16
C ARG A 63 50.83 25.12 47.57
N HIS A 64 50.02 24.10 47.99
CA HIS A 64 50.15 23.52 49.33
C HIS A 64 51.50 22.88 49.58
N ARG A 65 52.10 22.23 48.59
CA ARG A 65 53.38 21.53 48.72
C ARG A 65 54.57 22.46 48.77
N HIS A 66 54.52 23.60 48.05
CA HIS A 66 55.69 24.48 47.82
C HIS A 66 55.65 25.76 48.68
N ALA A 67 54.65 26.01 49.45
CA ALA A 67 54.56 27.20 50.29
C ALA A 67 55.02 26.94 51.73
N SER A 68 55.74 27.92 52.34
CA SER A 68 56.04 27.90 53.76
C SER A 68 54.80 28.36 54.58
N LEU A 69 53.75 27.55 54.53
CA LEU A 69 52.40 27.89 55.01
C LEU A 69 52.29 28.06 56.52
N GLN A 70 53.26 27.47 57.29
CA GLN A 70 53.25 27.51 58.75
C GLN A 70 53.51 28.91 59.33
N LEU A 71 54.14 29.78 58.53
CA LEU A 71 54.47 31.15 58.93
C LEU A 71 53.43 32.19 58.51
N MET A 72 52.41 31.78 57.70
CA MET A 72 51.39 32.71 57.25
C MET A 72 50.21 32.82 58.19
N PRO A 73 49.69 34.03 58.47
CA PRO A 73 48.37 34.19 59.11
C PRO A 73 47.28 33.40 58.32
N GLU A 74 46.28 32.91 59.06
CA GLU A 74 45.28 32.06 58.53
C GLU A 74 44.54 32.65 57.31
N GLN A 75 44.23 33.95 57.36
CA GLN A 75 43.58 34.63 56.23
C GLN A 75 44.49 34.72 55.00
N GLN A 76 45.75 35.11 55.17
CA GLN A 76 46.69 35.16 54.04
C GLN A 76 46.98 33.77 53.45
N ARG A 77 47.05 32.76 54.30
CA ARG A 77 47.18 31.37 53.89
C ARG A 77 45.99 30.91 53.07
N ARG A 78 44.75 31.28 53.49
CA ARG A 78 43.51 30.99 52.75
C ARG A 78 43.53 31.68 51.36
N ASP A 79 43.77 32.98 51.35
CA ASP A 79 43.79 33.78 50.12
C ASP A 79 44.85 33.27 49.14
N PHE A 80 46.02 32.89 49.63
CA PHE A 80 47.10 32.33 48.83
C PHE A 80 46.74 30.96 48.27
N LEU A 81 46.16 30.07 49.05
CA LEU A 81 45.82 28.71 48.62
C LEU A 81 44.58 28.64 47.75
N LEU A 82 43.51 29.30 48.13
CA LEU A 82 42.23 29.21 47.46
C LEU A 82 42.07 30.24 46.34
N GLY A 83 42.68 31.44 46.50
CA GLY A 83 42.62 32.51 45.51
C GLY A 83 41.20 33.02 45.23
N GLU A 84 41.04 33.80 44.17
CA GLU A 84 39.73 34.30 43.74
C GLU A 84 38.77 33.20 43.26
N LYS A 85 39.28 31.98 43.04
CA LYS A 85 38.49 30.86 42.53
C LYS A 85 37.48 30.31 43.57
N ALA A 86 37.72 30.57 44.85
CA ALA A 86 36.73 30.22 45.88
C ALA A 86 35.41 31.01 45.76
N GLU A 87 35.36 32.05 44.93
CA GLU A 87 34.20 32.91 44.69
C GLU A 87 33.58 32.66 43.28
N ALA A 88 34.08 31.66 42.53
CA ALA A 88 33.52 31.34 41.23
C ALA A 88 32.04 30.83 41.37
N THR A 89 31.18 31.32 40.52
CA THR A 89 29.71 31.15 40.57
C THR A 89 29.22 29.71 40.82
N TYR A 90 30.01 28.72 40.38
CA TYR A 90 29.61 27.29 40.48
C TYR A 90 30.41 26.50 41.52
N ILE A 91 31.44 27.09 42.10
CA ILE A 91 32.24 26.47 43.18
C ILE A 91 31.64 26.88 44.51
N ALA A 92 31.05 25.93 45.19
CA ALA A 92 30.47 26.17 46.56
C ALA A 92 31.56 26.38 47.59
N ALA A 93 32.63 25.59 47.54
CA ALA A 93 33.72 25.64 48.49
C ALA A 93 34.96 24.90 47.95
N MET A 94 36.10 25.24 48.49
CA MET A 94 37.37 24.53 48.27
C MET A 94 38.06 24.32 49.65
N GLY A 95 38.88 23.27 49.73
CA GLY A 95 39.65 23.05 50.95
C GLY A 95 40.73 21.99 50.81
N ILE A 96 41.58 21.94 51.82
CA ILE A 96 42.61 20.95 52.07
C ILE A 96 42.39 20.30 53.41
N VAL A 97 42.38 19.00 53.42
CA VAL A 97 42.24 18.14 54.58
C VAL A 97 43.56 17.40 54.82
N GLY A 98 44.05 17.40 56.04
CA GLY A 98 45.25 16.69 56.44
C GLY A 98 45.05 15.16 56.49
N ARG A 99 46.12 14.42 56.77
CA ARG A 99 46.11 12.95 56.86
C ARG A 99 45.17 12.38 57.93
N ASP A 100 44.86 13.19 58.97
CA ASP A 100 44.00 12.89 60.11
C ASP A 100 42.50 13.20 59.85
N GLY A 101 42.20 13.76 58.69
CA GLY A 101 40.84 14.19 58.33
C GLY A 101 40.46 15.58 58.85
N GLU A 102 41.38 16.33 59.44
CA GLU A 102 41.13 17.70 59.93
C GLU A 102 41.33 18.70 58.78
N LEU A 103 40.51 19.77 58.80
CA LEU A 103 40.57 20.83 57.80
C LEU A 103 41.83 21.70 58.00
N VAL A 104 42.78 21.66 57.13
CA VAL A 104 44.00 22.48 57.16
C VAL A 104 43.73 23.92 56.72
N VAL A 105 42.98 24.08 55.64
CA VAL A 105 42.49 25.34 55.11
C VAL A 105 41.25 25.11 54.28
N GLY A 106 40.32 26.03 54.30
CA GLY A 106 39.12 25.89 53.48
C GLY A 106 38.30 27.18 53.41
N SER A 107 37.39 27.21 52.43
CA SER A 107 36.36 28.24 52.34
C SER A 107 35.53 28.31 53.62
N PRO A 108 35.20 29.52 54.12
CA PRO A 108 34.45 29.68 55.42
C PRO A 108 33.14 28.90 55.47
N ILE A 109 32.47 28.80 54.35
CA ILE A 109 31.18 28.12 54.22
C ILE A 109 31.25 26.59 54.48
N LEU A 110 32.45 25.99 54.47
CA LEU A 110 32.62 24.55 54.74
C LEU A 110 32.13 24.16 56.13
N ALA A 111 32.28 25.04 57.12
CA ALA A 111 31.78 24.79 58.45
C ALA A 111 30.25 24.63 58.51
N GLU A 112 29.53 25.25 57.57
CA GLU A 112 28.08 25.18 57.45
C GLU A 112 27.64 23.98 56.57
N ILE A 113 28.24 23.83 55.39
CA ILE A 113 27.80 22.85 54.41
C ILE A 113 28.34 21.43 54.61
N MET A 114 29.52 21.31 55.26
CA MET A 114 30.21 20.05 55.49
C MET A 114 30.93 20.03 56.86
N PRO A 115 30.19 20.20 57.96
CA PRO A 115 30.80 20.29 59.28
C PRO A 115 31.45 18.96 59.71
N GLY A 116 32.41 19.06 60.63
CA GLY A 116 33.07 17.93 61.28
C GLY A 116 34.33 17.44 60.60
N ASN A 117 34.85 16.29 61.07
CA ASN A 117 36.03 15.66 60.52
C ASN A 117 35.73 14.95 59.19
N TYR A 118 36.65 15.03 58.25
CA TYR A 118 36.47 14.53 56.89
C TYR A 118 36.95 13.09 56.69
N ALA A 119 37.60 12.44 57.68
CA ALA A 119 38.22 11.13 57.57
C ALA A 119 37.24 10.02 57.10
N GLN A 120 35.94 10.15 57.44
CA GLN A 120 34.88 9.22 57.10
C GLN A 120 34.17 9.56 55.79
N ARG A 121 34.50 10.68 55.14
CA ARG A 121 33.88 11.09 53.89
C ARG A 121 34.43 10.24 52.71
N ASN A 122 33.53 9.82 51.80
CA ASN A 122 33.89 8.96 50.68
C ASN A 122 35.07 9.51 49.86
N PHE A 123 35.08 10.82 49.61
CA PHE A 123 36.12 11.44 48.84
C PHE A 123 37.51 11.45 49.52
N PHE A 124 37.54 11.38 50.84
CA PHE A 124 38.76 11.23 51.60
C PHE A 124 39.22 9.77 51.66
N ALA A 125 38.30 8.88 52.01
CA ALA A 125 38.59 7.44 52.13
C ALA A 125 39.12 6.87 50.81
N MET A 126 38.53 7.24 49.68
CA MET A 126 38.98 6.80 48.34
C MET A 126 40.46 7.10 48.05
N HIS A 127 40.93 8.31 48.44
CA HIS A 127 42.33 8.69 48.24
C HIS A 127 43.27 8.13 49.33
N ARG A 128 42.77 7.88 50.53
CA ARG A 128 43.55 7.21 51.56
C ARG A 128 43.81 5.75 51.21
N ASP A 129 42.79 5.04 50.71
CA ASP A 129 42.79 3.58 50.54
C ASP A 129 43.34 3.18 49.13
N ASP A 130 43.26 4.05 48.12
CA ASP A 130 43.76 3.81 46.76
C ASP A 130 44.62 4.99 46.26
N ALA A 131 45.91 4.73 46.08
CA ALA A 131 46.87 5.72 45.59
C ALA A 131 46.76 5.93 44.04
N THR A 132 46.09 5.07 43.30
CA THR A 132 45.97 5.16 41.86
C THR A 132 44.90 6.13 41.39
N VAL A 133 43.96 6.50 42.30
CA VAL A 133 42.89 7.45 42.00
C VAL A 133 43.47 8.86 41.83
N ARG A 134 43.44 9.37 40.60
CA ARG A 134 43.94 10.70 40.25
C ARG A 134 42.95 11.79 40.63
N LEU A 135 41.73 11.69 40.11
CA LEU A 135 40.61 12.60 40.41
C LEU A 135 39.42 11.74 40.82
N TYR A 136 38.89 12.00 41.98
CA TYR A 136 37.65 11.39 42.44
C TYR A 136 36.51 12.37 42.31
N VAL A 137 35.35 11.87 41.85
CA VAL A 137 34.09 12.62 41.77
C VAL A 137 33.06 11.90 42.62
N SER A 138 32.53 12.59 43.62
CA SER A 138 31.54 12.00 44.51
C SER A 138 30.17 11.84 43.84
N PRO A 139 29.32 10.90 44.31
CA PRO A 139 27.88 10.99 44.06
C PRO A 139 27.31 12.36 44.47
N PRO A 140 26.14 12.76 43.92
CA PRO A 140 25.44 13.97 44.35
C PRO A 140 25.18 13.96 45.87
N LEU A 141 25.42 15.06 46.48
CA LEU A 141 25.13 15.30 47.89
C LEU A 141 24.24 16.52 48.04
N SER A 142 23.33 16.48 48.99
CA SER A 142 22.51 17.64 49.38
C SER A 142 23.25 18.50 50.37
N ILE A 143 23.43 19.74 50.05
CA ILE A 143 23.91 20.76 50.99
C ILE A 143 22.75 21.69 51.35
N ARG A 144 22.71 22.11 52.60
CA ARG A 144 21.65 22.98 53.13
C ARG A 144 22.27 24.35 53.43
N LEU A 145 21.89 25.31 52.62
CA LEU A 145 22.12 26.71 52.82
C LEU A 145 20.75 27.38 53.04
N GLU A 146 20.53 28.57 52.55
CA GLU A 146 19.19 29.19 52.56
C GLU A 146 18.13 28.32 51.85
N ARG A 147 18.55 27.54 50.87
CA ARG A 147 17.74 26.53 50.17
C ARG A 147 18.53 25.22 50.06
N ARG A 148 17.81 24.12 49.86
CA ARG A 148 18.45 22.84 49.51
C ARG A 148 19.08 22.94 48.14
N MET A 149 20.37 22.65 48.05
CA MET A 149 21.14 22.62 46.84
C MET A 149 21.82 21.26 46.69
N HIS A 150 22.08 20.87 45.45
CA HIS A 150 22.83 19.64 45.18
C HIS A 150 24.21 19.99 44.68
N ALA A 151 25.20 19.26 45.15
CA ALA A 151 26.60 19.46 44.76
C ALA A 151 27.32 18.12 44.63
N ILE A 152 28.48 18.15 44.04
CA ILE A 152 29.45 17.06 43.95
C ILE A 152 30.78 17.53 44.54
N VAL A 153 31.57 16.57 45.01
CA VAL A 153 32.93 16.83 45.48
C VAL A 153 33.90 16.27 44.45
N LEU A 154 34.77 17.13 43.96
CA LEU A 154 35.95 16.78 43.19
C LEU A 154 37.13 16.73 44.12
N SER A 155 37.93 15.69 44.13
CA SER A 155 39.03 15.59 45.08
C SER A 155 40.26 14.93 44.48
N ARG A 156 41.42 15.28 45.06
CA ARG A 156 42.72 14.81 44.64
C ARG A 156 43.60 14.51 45.87
N ARG A 157 44.36 13.43 45.75
CA ARG A 157 45.30 12.98 46.78
C ARG A 157 46.45 13.97 46.95
N LEU A 158 46.78 14.29 48.21
CA LEU A 158 48.03 14.90 48.58
C LEU A 158 49.05 13.81 48.97
N THR A 159 50.30 14.02 48.59
CA THR A 159 51.41 13.15 49.04
C THR A 159 52.31 13.89 50.00
N ASN A 160 52.74 13.24 51.04
CA ASN A 160 53.72 13.78 51.99
C ASN A 160 55.14 13.69 51.37
N ALA A 161 56.17 14.21 52.10
CA ALA A 161 57.53 14.23 51.62
C ALA A 161 58.12 12.82 51.38
N GLU A 162 57.54 11.80 52.02
CA GLU A 162 57.99 10.39 51.90
C GLU A 162 57.21 9.62 50.80
N GLY A 163 56.35 10.29 50.04
CA GLY A 163 55.51 9.69 49.01
C GLY A 163 54.21 9.02 49.52
N GLY A 164 53.99 9.00 50.82
CA GLY A 164 52.81 8.44 51.45
C GLY A 164 51.57 9.37 51.37
N PHE A 165 50.44 8.95 51.97
CA PHE A 165 49.23 9.73 52.04
C PHE A 165 49.42 10.96 52.92
N GLY A 166 49.24 12.14 52.36
CA GLY A 166 49.38 13.42 53.04
C GLY A 166 48.08 14.15 53.31
N GLY A 167 46.98 13.65 52.79
CA GLY A 167 45.66 14.30 52.88
C GLY A 167 44.95 14.41 51.50
N VAL A 168 43.99 15.30 51.43
CA VAL A 168 43.15 15.47 50.23
C VAL A 168 42.87 16.94 49.96
N ALA A 169 43.12 17.40 48.76
CA ALA A 169 42.58 18.64 48.25
C ALA A 169 41.23 18.39 47.61
N PHE A 170 40.26 19.24 47.87
CA PHE A 170 38.91 19.04 47.33
C PHE A 170 38.23 20.36 47.00
N MET A 171 37.22 20.22 46.10
CA MET A 171 36.35 21.29 45.63
C MET A 171 34.92 20.80 45.63
N VAL A 172 34.00 21.63 46.09
CA VAL A 172 32.55 21.37 46.07
C VAL A 172 31.96 22.15 44.92
N LEU A 173 31.37 21.46 43.92
CA LEU A 173 30.78 22.04 42.74
C LEU A 173 29.27 21.89 42.80
N TYR A 174 28.53 23.02 42.61
CA TYR A 174 27.07 22.99 42.52
C TYR A 174 26.65 22.26 41.23
N LEU A 175 25.63 21.42 41.33
CA LEU A 175 25.08 20.73 40.17
C LEU A 175 24.32 21.67 39.19
N ASP A 176 23.96 22.86 39.66
CA ASP A 176 23.43 23.94 38.82
C ASP A 176 24.34 24.28 37.64
N TYR A 177 25.65 24.03 37.73
CA TYR A 177 26.59 24.10 36.63
C TYR A 177 26.13 23.26 35.44
N PHE A 178 25.76 22.00 35.67
CA PHE A 178 25.30 21.11 34.61
C PHE A 178 23.91 21.53 34.09
N ARG A 179 23.06 22.07 34.95
CA ARG A 179 21.76 22.61 34.54
C ARG A 179 21.95 23.75 33.55
N HIS A 180 22.74 24.77 33.85
CA HIS A 180 23.00 25.90 32.96
C HIS A 180 23.69 25.45 31.66
N LEU A 181 24.61 24.50 31.75
CA LEU A 181 25.22 23.91 30.58
C LEU A 181 24.17 23.27 29.64
N PHE A 182 23.25 22.47 30.18
CA PHE A 182 22.21 21.81 29.39
C PHE A 182 21.20 22.81 28.82
N GLU A 183 20.84 23.84 29.62
CA GLU A 183 19.96 24.93 29.19
C GLU A 183 20.55 25.76 28.05
N SER A 184 21.89 25.88 27.97
CA SER A 184 22.57 26.58 26.88
C SER A 184 22.57 25.81 25.56
N LEU A 185 22.24 24.50 25.59
CA LEU A 185 22.13 23.67 24.39
C LEU A 185 20.71 23.77 23.85
N SER A 186 20.59 24.04 22.57
CA SER A 186 19.28 24.13 21.90
C SER A 186 18.65 22.75 21.79
N LEU A 187 17.84 22.39 22.77
CA LEU A 187 17.03 21.17 22.77
C LEU A 187 15.65 21.45 22.21
N GLU A 188 15.08 20.45 21.53
CA GLU A 188 13.67 20.49 21.13
C GLU A 188 12.75 20.55 22.36
N LYS A 189 11.54 21.10 22.17
CA LYS A 189 10.61 21.46 23.26
C LYS A 189 10.34 20.35 24.28
N HIS A 190 10.35 19.08 23.86
CA HIS A 190 10.07 17.92 24.71
C HIS A 190 11.26 16.94 24.79
N ALA A 191 12.43 17.39 24.37
CA ALA A 191 13.65 16.61 24.52
C ALA A 191 14.08 16.56 25.99
N VAL A 192 14.73 15.46 26.34
CA VAL A 192 15.27 15.21 27.68
C VAL A 192 16.78 15.07 27.55
N MET A 193 17.53 15.75 28.41
CA MET A 193 18.96 15.50 28.57
C MET A 193 19.24 15.05 30.03
N SER A 194 20.12 14.06 30.18
CA SER A 194 20.44 13.53 31.49
C SER A 194 21.90 13.14 31.58
N LEU A 195 22.47 13.33 32.78
CA LEU A 195 23.82 12.94 33.17
C LEU A 195 23.72 11.85 34.24
N TYR A 196 24.29 10.68 33.94
CA TYR A 196 24.36 9.53 34.86
C TYR A 196 25.79 9.07 35.03
N ALA A 197 26.08 8.53 36.22
CA ALA A 197 27.29 7.74 36.40
C ALA A 197 27.09 6.31 35.86
N MET A 198 28.20 5.62 35.61
CA MET A 198 28.21 4.22 35.18
C MET A 198 27.61 3.22 36.16
N ASP A 199 27.48 3.63 37.47
CA ASP A 199 26.78 2.86 38.50
C ASP A 199 25.27 3.14 38.53
N GLY A 200 24.76 3.95 37.59
CA GLY A 200 23.36 4.31 37.44
C GLY A 200 22.88 5.48 38.32
N VAL A 201 23.77 6.15 39.07
CA VAL A 201 23.40 7.32 39.84
C VAL A 201 23.16 8.51 38.92
N ALA A 202 22.04 9.20 39.14
CA ALA A 202 21.63 10.38 38.40
C ALA A 202 22.27 11.66 38.98
N TYR A 203 22.88 12.47 38.10
CA TYR A 203 23.50 13.74 38.49
C TYR A 203 22.66 14.93 38.07
N MET A 204 22.15 14.96 36.88
CA MET A 204 21.36 16.06 36.37
C MET A 204 20.37 15.58 35.32
N ARG A 205 19.25 16.27 35.21
CA ARG A 205 18.28 16.10 34.12
C ARG A 205 17.71 17.44 33.71
N LEU A 206 17.42 17.55 32.39
CA LEU A 206 16.60 18.60 31.81
C LEU A 206 15.42 17.98 31.08
N PRO A 207 14.16 18.40 31.30
CA PRO A 207 13.72 19.40 32.26
C PRO A 207 14.10 19.04 33.69
N TYR A 208 14.42 20.07 34.48
CA TYR A 208 14.93 19.91 35.82
C TYR A 208 13.92 19.21 36.74
N ASP A 209 14.39 18.22 37.47
CA ASP A 209 13.61 17.46 38.44
C ASP A 209 14.52 17.18 39.66
N GLU A 210 14.23 17.83 40.78
CA GLU A 210 15.03 17.68 42.02
C GLU A 210 15.00 16.24 42.55
N ALA A 211 13.85 15.55 42.45
CA ALA A 211 13.69 14.17 42.91
C ALA A 211 14.54 13.16 42.09
N PHE A 212 14.96 13.57 40.91
CA PHE A 212 15.80 12.77 40.05
C PHE A 212 17.26 12.70 40.51
N ILE A 213 17.77 13.79 41.14
CA ILE A 213 19.16 13.90 41.51
C ILE A 213 19.48 12.92 42.67
N GLY A 214 20.55 12.15 42.51
CA GLY A 214 20.95 11.11 43.44
C GLY A 214 20.10 9.82 43.35
N SER A 215 19.03 9.82 42.56
CA SER A 215 18.26 8.61 42.35
C SER A 215 19.08 7.60 41.52
N ARG A 216 18.76 6.30 41.65
CA ARG A 216 19.38 5.27 40.84
C ARG A 216 18.46 4.88 39.70
N LEU A 217 18.99 4.95 38.51
CA LEU A 217 18.30 4.47 37.31
C LEU A 217 17.97 2.99 37.48
N ARG A 218 16.69 2.61 37.38
CA ARG A 218 16.31 1.20 37.29
C ARG A 218 16.84 0.63 36.01
N TYR A 219 17.66 -0.40 36.11
CA TYR A 219 18.28 -1.04 34.93
C TYR A 219 17.24 -1.65 34.00
N THR A 220 16.90 -0.92 32.94
CA THR A 220 16.27 -1.56 31.79
C THR A 220 17.30 -2.45 31.08
N PRO A 221 16.89 -3.48 30.31
CA PRO A 221 17.82 -4.33 29.58
C PRO A 221 18.82 -3.54 28.72
N ASN A 222 18.37 -2.46 28.09
CA ASN A 222 19.22 -1.61 27.25
C ASN A 222 20.29 -0.86 28.06
N ILE A 223 19.91 -0.27 29.18
CA ILE A 223 20.84 0.47 30.05
C ILE A 223 21.83 -0.49 30.70
N ARG A 224 21.35 -1.64 31.18
CA ARG A 224 22.23 -2.68 31.72
C ARG A 224 23.27 -3.10 30.69
N ARG A 225 22.86 -3.34 29.44
CA ARG A 225 23.79 -3.67 28.35
C ARG A 225 24.85 -2.60 28.17
N ILE A 226 24.46 -1.31 28.07
CA ILE A 226 25.40 -0.18 27.89
C ILE A 226 26.42 -0.12 29.05
N MET A 227 25.95 -0.28 30.29
CA MET A 227 26.79 -0.18 31.47
C MET A 227 27.74 -1.38 31.68
N THR A 228 27.42 -2.54 31.08
CA THR A 228 28.27 -3.76 31.18
C THR A 228 29.20 -3.93 29.99
N LEU A 229 29.11 -3.11 28.94
CA LEU A 229 30.02 -3.17 27.81
C LEU A 229 31.45 -2.82 28.24
N PRO A 230 32.48 -3.59 27.78
CA PRO A 230 33.87 -3.24 28.02
C PRO A 230 34.17 -1.85 27.47
N ALA A 231 34.99 -1.08 28.19
CA ALA A 231 35.35 0.30 27.78
C ALA A 231 36.02 0.36 26.38
N SER A 232 36.57 -0.75 25.91
CA SER A 232 37.17 -0.89 24.58
C SER A 232 36.16 -1.10 23.45
N ALA A 233 34.92 -1.45 23.76
CA ALA A 233 33.91 -1.66 22.72
C ALA A 233 33.44 -0.30 22.15
N PRO A 234 33.37 -0.10 20.83
CA PRO A 234 32.89 1.16 20.24
C PRO A 234 31.48 1.55 20.71
N GLU A 235 30.60 0.56 20.91
CA GLU A 235 29.23 0.75 21.44
C GLU A 235 29.20 1.21 22.89
N SER A 236 30.29 1.04 23.68
CA SER A 236 30.38 1.57 25.04
C SER A 236 30.62 3.08 25.07
N LEU A 237 31.13 3.65 23.98
CA LEU A 237 31.46 5.07 23.88
C LEU A 237 30.27 5.92 23.46
N GLN A 238 29.46 5.43 22.53
CA GLN A 238 28.27 6.12 22.04
C GLN A 238 27.32 5.14 21.36
N GLY A 239 26.03 5.50 21.32
CA GLY A 239 25.03 4.72 20.62
C GLY A 239 23.64 5.31 20.76
N SER A 240 22.65 4.60 20.23
CA SER A 240 21.24 4.98 20.33
C SER A 240 20.35 3.76 20.57
N TYR A 241 19.22 3.98 21.20
CA TYR A 241 18.15 2.98 21.37
C TYR A 241 16.81 3.67 21.56
N THR A 242 15.72 2.97 21.21
CA THR A 242 14.36 3.44 21.49
C THR A 242 13.79 2.70 22.71
N ALA A 243 13.25 3.44 23.65
CA ALA A 243 12.63 2.87 24.84
C ALA A 243 11.50 3.76 25.37
N GLN A 244 10.63 3.15 26.15
CA GLN A 244 9.65 3.89 26.95
C GLN A 244 10.32 4.39 28.23
N SER A 245 10.19 5.70 28.50
CA SER A 245 10.72 6.32 29.71
C SER A 245 10.01 5.77 30.95
N GLN A 246 10.78 5.39 31.94
CA GLN A 246 10.22 4.88 33.20
C GLN A 246 9.62 5.98 34.09
N GLN A 247 9.91 7.24 33.80
CA GLN A 247 9.47 8.37 34.62
C GLN A 247 8.11 8.93 34.20
N ASP A 248 7.89 9.04 32.88
CA ASP A 248 6.70 9.66 32.31
C ASP A 248 5.96 8.79 31.29
N GLY A 249 6.43 7.56 31.05
CA GLY A 249 5.80 6.62 30.12
C GLY A 249 5.94 6.99 28.64
N VAL A 250 6.65 8.06 28.30
CA VAL A 250 6.77 8.54 26.92
C VAL A 250 7.81 7.71 26.15
N LYS A 251 7.46 7.26 24.96
CA LYS A 251 8.38 6.57 24.04
C LYS A 251 9.35 7.58 23.44
N ARG A 252 10.65 7.34 23.64
CA ARG A 252 11.72 8.23 23.16
C ARG A 252 12.81 7.44 22.43
N LEU A 253 13.41 8.12 21.47
CA LEU A 253 14.72 7.76 20.92
C LEU A 253 15.77 8.38 21.82
N TYR A 254 16.61 7.54 22.45
CA TYR A 254 17.73 7.95 23.29
C TYR A 254 19.03 7.78 22.51
N ALA A 255 19.84 8.85 22.49
CA ALA A 255 21.25 8.80 22.15
C ALA A 255 22.08 8.96 23.41
N TYR A 256 23.22 8.28 23.50
CA TYR A 256 24.14 8.39 24.62
C TYR A 256 25.58 8.49 24.17
N VAL A 257 26.36 9.21 24.97
CA VAL A 257 27.81 9.38 24.78
C VAL A 257 28.50 9.29 26.12
N ARG A 258 29.56 8.49 26.21
CA ARG A 258 30.42 8.40 27.40
C ARG A 258 31.40 9.56 27.48
N ILE A 259 31.56 10.14 28.66
CA ILE A 259 32.54 11.18 28.91
C ILE A 259 33.91 10.53 29.19
N PRO A 260 34.94 10.82 28.41
CA PRO A 260 36.28 10.26 28.62
C PRO A 260 36.84 10.60 29.99
N ASN A 261 37.60 9.69 30.58
CA ASN A 261 38.26 9.86 31.88
C ASN A 261 37.32 10.23 33.04
N SER A 262 36.04 9.91 32.90
CA SER A 262 35.02 10.11 33.92
C SER A 262 34.06 8.94 34.00
N PRO A 263 33.37 8.76 35.14
CA PRO A 263 32.36 7.70 35.27
C PRO A 263 31.03 8.07 34.63
N TRP A 264 30.94 9.09 33.75
CA TRP A 264 29.68 9.67 33.31
C TRP A 264 29.28 9.31 31.91
N LEU A 265 27.95 9.23 31.72
CA LEU A 265 27.24 9.09 30.49
C LEU A 265 26.27 10.25 30.30
N VAL A 266 26.28 10.91 29.16
CA VAL A 266 25.26 11.87 28.74
C VAL A 266 24.23 11.15 27.90
N PHE A 267 22.95 11.32 28.21
CA PHE A 267 21.82 10.85 27.42
C PHE A 267 21.04 12.04 26.86
N VAL A 268 20.66 11.95 25.61
CA VAL A 268 19.71 12.86 24.94
C VAL A 268 18.54 12.04 24.45
N GLY A 269 17.33 12.33 24.94
CA GLY A 269 16.10 11.63 24.55
C GLY A 269 15.17 12.56 23.78
N GLN A 270 14.76 12.17 22.58
CA GLN A 270 13.77 12.88 21.75
C GLN A 270 12.49 12.10 21.70
N THR A 271 11.34 12.78 21.80
CA THR A 271 10.03 12.14 21.77
C THR A 271 9.71 11.57 20.40
N HIS A 272 9.43 10.28 20.34
CA HIS A 272 9.14 9.58 19.06
C HIS A 272 7.99 10.25 18.28
N ALA A 273 6.93 10.69 18.97
CA ALA A 273 5.80 11.37 18.34
C ALA A 273 6.18 12.72 17.69
N GLU A 274 7.18 13.43 18.23
CA GLU A 274 7.66 14.68 17.62
C GLU A 274 8.55 14.43 16.42
N LEU A 275 9.46 13.48 16.53
CA LEU A 275 10.36 13.08 15.44
C LEU A 275 9.60 12.67 14.19
N PHE A 276 8.48 11.98 14.33
CA PHE A 276 7.69 11.46 13.21
C PHE A 276 6.46 12.29 12.87
N ARG A 277 6.20 13.41 13.58
CA ARG A 277 5.00 14.24 13.37
C ARG A 277 4.85 14.73 11.92
N GLU A 278 5.93 15.20 11.30
CA GLU A 278 5.92 15.66 9.90
C GLU A 278 5.78 14.48 8.94
N TRP A 279 6.43 13.38 9.25
CA TRP A 279 6.30 12.15 8.49
C TRP A 279 4.88 11.59 8.55
N ASP A 280 4.25 11.58 9.73
CA ASP A 280 2.86 11.16 9.90
C ASP A 280 1.90 12.05 9.09
N ARG A 281 2.10 13.37 9.10
CA ARG A 281 1.32 14.30 8.26
C ARG A 281 1.46 13.98 6.78
N MET A 282 2.66 13.73 6.31
CA MET A 282 2.92 13.34 4.92
C MET A 282 2.26 11.99 4.60
N LEU A 283 2.36 11.01 5.50
CA LEU A 283 1.71 9.71 5.35
C LEU A 283 0.20 9.85 5.21
N TYR A 284 -0.46 10.60 6.10
CA TYR A 284 -1.90 10.83 6.03
C TYR A 284 -2.30 11.57 4.75
N ALA A 285 -1.53 12.55 4.30
CA ALA A 285 -1.78 13.25 3.04
C ALA A 285 -1.69 12.30 1.83
N VAL A 286 -0.68 11.44 1.78
CA VAL A 286 -0.52 10.43 0.71
C VAL A 286 -1.67 9.43 0.74
N LEU A 287 -2.06 8.93 1.91
CA LEU A 287 -3.18 8.01 2.07
C LEU A 287 -4.51 8.65 1.65
N PHE A 288 -4.75 9.91 2.01
CA PHE A 288 -5.93 10.65 1.59
C PHE A 288 -5.98 10.82 0.07
N LEU A 289 -4.88 11.24 -0.56
CA LEU A 289 -4.80 11.38 -2.02
C LEU A 289 -5.03 10.04 -2.74
N ALA A 290 -4.43 8.96 -2.23
CA ALA A 290 -4.63 7.62 -2.78
C ALA A 290 -6.09 7.15 -2.66
N ALA A 291 -6.75 7.41 -1.53
CA ALA A 291 -8.16 7.10 -1.32
C ALA A 291 -9.06 7.93 -2.24
N ALA A 292 -8.82 9.23 -2.37
CA ALA A 292 -9.55 10.12 -3.27
C ALA A 292 -9.40 9.71 -4.73
N PHE A 293 -8.17 9.37 -5.16
CA PHE A 293 -7.90 8.86 -6.51
C PHE A 293 -8.62 7.54 -6.78
N SER A 294 -8.58 6.60 -5.82
CA SER A 294 -9.28 5.31 -5.93
C SER A 294 -10.80 5.49 -6.04
N ALA A 295 -11.36 6.40 -5.25
CA ALA A 295 -12.79 6.74 -5.30
C ALA A 295 -13.17 7.37 -6.66
N ALA A 296 -12.34 8.27 -7.18
CA ALA A 296 -12.55 8.88 -8.50
C ALA A 296 -12.49 7.84 -9.62
N CYS A 297 -11.53 6.92 -9.58
CA CYS A 297 -11.43 5.81 -10.53
C CYS A 297 -12.66 4.89 -10.46
N ALA A 298 -13.11 4.51 -9.27
CA ALA A 298 -14.29 3.69 -9.07
C ALA A 298 -15.56 4.38 -9.61
N TYR A 299 -15.71 5.67 -9.35
CA TYR A 299 -16.80 6.48 -9.91
C TYR A 299 -16.75 6.52 -11.44
N LEU A 300 -15.59 6.78 -12.03
CA LEU A 300 -15.44 6.82 -13.49
C LEU A 300 -15.76 5.46 -14.14
N ILE A 301 -15.28 4.37 -13.53
CA ILE A 301 -15.58 3.01 -14.00
C ILE A 301 -17.07 2.72 -13.94
N SER A 302 -17.76 3.11 -12.87
CA SER A 302 -19.21 2.92 -12.75
C SER A 302 -19.96 3.69 -13.83
N ARG A 303 -19.59 4.94 -14.08
CA ARG A 303 -20.20 5.78 -15.12
C ARG A 303 -19.99 5.23 -16.53
N LEU A 304 -18.76 4.76 -16.83
CA LEU A 304 -18.44 4.12 -18.11
C LEU A 304 -19.23 2.82 -18.32
N ARG A 305 -19.41 2.01 -17.25
CA ARG A 305 -20.25 0.80 -17.31
C ARG A 305 -21.71 1.13 -17.61
N GLU A 306 -22.29 2.10 -16.92
CA GLU A 306 -23.69 2.54 -17.15
C GLU A 306 -23.88 2.99 -18.60
N GLU A 307 -22.99 3.82 -19.13
CA GLU A 307 -23.06 4.30 -20.51
C GLU A 307 -22.93 3.16 -21.52
N PHE A 308 -22.00 2.20 -21.28
CA PHE A 308 -21.85 1.03 -22.13
C PHE A 308 -23.10 0.16 -22.17
N PHE A 309 -23.69 -0.13 -21.00
CA PHE A 309 -24.93 -0.90 -20.93
C PHE A 309 -26.10 -0.18 -21.63
N ARG A 310 -26.22 1.12 -21.45
CA ARG A 310 -27.25 1.92 -22.08
C ARG A 310 -27.15 1.88 -23.61
N ARG A 311 -25.95 2.00 -24.18
CA ARG A 311 -25.74 1.90 -25.64
C ARG A 311 -26.07 0.52 -26.17
N SER A 312 -25.58 -0.54 -25.52
CA SER A 312 -25.83 -1.90 -25.96
C SER A 312 -27.31 -2.28 -25.92
N THR A 313 -28.10 -1.74 -24.97
CA THR A 313 -29.55 -1.97 -24.91
C THR A 313 -30.28 -1.23 -26.04
N LEU A 314 -29.85 -0.02 -26.36
CA LEU A 314 -30.43 0.77 -27.46
C LEU A 314 -30.17 0.10 -28.82
N ASP A 315 -28.93 -0.38 -29.05
CA ASP A 315 -28.57 -1.11 -30.28
C ASP A 315 -29.41 -2.38 -30.44
N ARG A 316 -29.63 -3.16 -29.38
CA ARG A 316 -30.53 -4.31 -29.40
C ARG A 316 -31.96 -3.94 -29.73
N GLN A 317 -32.50 -2.86 -29.14
CA GLN A 317 -33.86 -2.41 -29.44
C GLN A 317 -34.02 -1.99 -30.92
N LEU A 318 -33.02 -1.34 -31.50
CA LEU A 318 -33.02 -0.97 -32.93
C LEU A 318 -32.97 -2.21 -33.81
N GLU A 319 -32.16 -3.23 -33.48
CA GLU A 319 -32.13 -4.48 -34.21
C GLU A 319 -33.45 -5.28 -34.06
N GLU A 320 -34.07 -5.24 -32.90
CA GLU A 320 -35.37 -5.88 -32.66
C GLU A 320 -36.52 -5.23 -33.43
N GLN A 321 -36.46 -3.94 -33.71
CA GLN A 321 -37.46 -3.22 -34.51
C GLN A 321 -37.33 -3.48 -36.03
N ALA A 322 -36.18 -3.92 -36.52
CA ALA A 322 -35.98 -4.23 -37.93
C ALA A 322 -36.72 -5.55 -38.28
N ARG A 323 -37.81 -5.49 -39.05
CA ARG A 323 -38.58 -6.65 -39.49
C ARG A 323 -38.08 -7.26 -40.81
N THR A 324 -37.16 -6.60 -41.49
CA THR A 324 -36.67 -6.98 -42.81
C THR A 324 -35.20 -7.39 -42.78
N ASP A 325 -34.82 -8.33 -43.63
CA ASP A 325 -33.43 -8.68 -43.93
C ASP A 325 -32.75 -7.56 -44.72
N LYS A 326 -31.61 -7.09 -44.22
CA LYS A 326 -30.90 -5.90 -44.77
C LYS A 326 -30.40 -6.13 -46.23
N LEU A 327 -30.13 -7.35 -46.63
CA LEU A 327 -29.62 -7.66 -47.97
C LEU A 327 -30.74 -7.79 -48.95
N THR A 328 -31.79 -8.54 -48.64
CA THR A 328 -32.84 -8.93 -49.55
C THR A 328 -34.10 -8.06 -49.49
N GLY A 329 -34.30 -7.33 -48.42
CA GLY A 329 -35.51 -6.53 -48.16
C GLY A 329 -36.75 -7.35 -47.82
N LEU A 330 -36.66 -8.68 -47.80
CA LEU A 330 -37.71 -9.60 -47.37
C LEU A 330 -37.84 -9.58 -45.83
N LEU A 331 -38.89 -10.24 -45.31
CA LEU A 331 -38.96 -10.44 -43.86
C LEU A 331 -37.71 -11.21 -43.38
N ASN A 332 -37.18 -10.76 -42.26
CA ASN A 332 -36.15 -11.56 -41.58
C ASN A 332 -36.77 -12.75 -40.87
N ARG A 333 -35.93 -13.72 -40.46
CA ARG A 333 -36.38 -14.97 -39.81
C ARG A 333 -37.34 -14.69 -38.65
N ARG A 334 -37.04 -13.74 -37.79
CA ARG A 334 -37.88 -13.42 -36.63
C ARG A 334 -39.27 -12.95 -37.05
N ALA A 335 -39.34 -11.98 -37.96
CA ALA A 335 -40.61 -11.45 -38.45
C ALA A 335 -41.41 -12.48 -39.23
N LEU A 336 -40.73 -13.42 -39.87
CA LEU A 336 -41.35 -14.54 -40.56
C LEU A 336 -41.94 -15.56 -39.57
N ASP A 337 -41.13 -15.91 -38.52
CA ASP A 337 -41.60 -16.83 -37.45
C ASP A 337 -42.86 -16.26 -36.77
N GLU A 338 -42.94 -14.96 -36.53
CA GLU A 338 -44.15 -14.30 -36.01
C GLU A 338 -45.36 -14.53 -36.99
N CYS A 339 -45.13 -14.29 -38.26
CA CYS A 339 -46.19 -14.48 -39.28
C CYS A 339 -46.65 -15.96 -39.38
N LEU A 340 -45.73 -16.91 -39.23
CA LEU A 340 -46.03 -18.33 -39.24
C LEU A 340 -46.87 -18.73 -38.01
N GLN A 341 -46.55 -18.23 -36.85
CA GLN A 341 -47.35 -18.44 -35.64
C GLN A 341 -48.73 -17.82 -35.75
N ASP A 342 -48.85 -16.64 -36.35
CA ASP A 342 -50.16 -15.99 -36.56
C ASP A 342 -51.02 -16.80 -37.56
N ALA A 343 -50.45 -17.31 -38.67
CA ALA A 343 -51.15 -18.18 -39.59
C ALA A 343 -51.63 -19.49 -38.96
N TRP A 344 -50.75 -20.06 -38.13
CA TRP A 344 -51.12 -21.25 -37.34
C TRP A 344 -52.29 -20.96 -36.39
N HIS A 345 -52.22 -19.90 -35.60
CA HIS A 345 -53.34 -19.52 -34.72
C HIS A 345 -54.62 -19.17 -35.45
N LYS A 346 -54.54 -18.53 -36.62
CA LYS A 346 -55.66 -18.30 -37.49
C LYS A 346 -56.33 -19.61 -37.94
N SER A 347 -55.48 -20.59 -38.33
CA SER A 347 -55.95 -21.90 -38.72
C SER A 347 -56.65 -22.71 -37.62
N GLN A 348 -56.19 -22.52 -36.36
CA GLN A 348 -56.84 -23.17 -35.20
C GLN A 348 -58.24 -22.60 -34.88
N ARG A 349 -58.45 -21.32 -35.14
CA ARG A 349 -59.71 -20.62 -34.89
C ARG A 349 -60.74 -20.79 -36.01
N ASN A 350 -60.26 -20.94 -37.26
CA ASN A 350 -61.08 -21.10 -38.41
C ASN A 350 -60.74 -22.39 -39.15
N THR A 351 -61.66 -23.35 -39.12
CA THR A 351 -61.47 -24.64 -39.76
C THR A 351 -61.38 -24.60 -41.28
N SER A 352 -61.83 -23.54 -41.91
CA SER A 352 -61.71 -23.33 -43.35
C SER A 352 -60.42 -22.63 -43.76
N ALA A 353 -59.67 -22.07 -42.78
CA ALA A 353 -58.38 -21.40 -43.10
C ALA A 353 -57.35 -22.44 -43.55
N ARG A 354 -56.70 -22.11 -44.69
CA ARG A 354 -55.63 -22.91 -45.29
C ARG A 354 -54.40 -22.01 -45.42
N PHE A 355 -53.24 -22.60 -45.34
CA PHE A 355 -52.01 -21.93 -45.75
C PHE A 355 -51.02 -22.96 -46.29
N ALA A 356 -50.12 -22.51 -47.12
CA ALA A 356 -49.02 -23.33 -47.62
C ALA A 356 -47.69 -22.61 -47.31
N LEU A 357 -46.65 -23.39 -47.08
CA LEU A 357 -45.29 -22.92 -46.95
C LEU A 357 -44.48 -23.36 -48.15
N LEU A 358 -43.72 -22.43 -48.72
CA LEU A 358 -42.68 -22.76 -49.67
C LEU A 358 -41.33 -22.59 -48.99
N PHE A 359 -40.52 -23.61 -49.01
CA PHE A 359 -39.11 -23.55 -48.66
C PHE A 359 -38.29 -23.52 -49.94
N ALA A 360 -37.50 -22.52 -50.14
CA ALA A 360 -36.65 -22.36 -51.31
C ALA A 360 -35.19 -22.23 -50.89
N ASP A 361 -34.31 -22.95 -51.55
CA ASP A 361 -32.88 -22.93 -51.30
C ASP A 361 -32.13 -22.79 -52.61
N VAL A 362 -31.11 -21.96 -52.64
CA VAL A 362 -30.32 -21.69 -53.83
C VAL A 362 -29.35 -22.85 -54.10
N ASP A 363 -29.58 -23.52 -55.21
CA ASP A 363 -28.78 -24.70 -55.59
C ASP A 363 -27.31 -24.35 -55.82
N PHE A 364 -26.41 -25.15 -55.19
CA PHE A 364 -24.97 -25.00 -55.31
C PHE A 364 -24.43 -23.63 -54.90
N PHE A 365 -25.09 -22.93 -53.98
CA PHE A 365 -24.73 -21.54 -53.59
C PHE A 365 -23.31 -21.40 -53.08
N LYS A 366 -22.83 -22.36 -52.29
CA LYS A 366 -21.44 -22.39 -51.82
C LYS A 366 -20.47 -22.42 -53.00
N LEU A 367 -20.70 -23.28 -53.98
CA LEU A 367 -19.90 -23.36 -55.21
C LEU A 367 -19.96 -22.06 -56.02
N TYR A 368 -21.11 -21.37 -56.00
CA TYR A 368 -21.27 -20.05 -56.62
C TYR A 368 -20.38 -19.02 -55.94
N ASN A 369 -20.43 -18.94 -54.61
CA ASN A 369 -19.57 -18.04 -53.83
C ASN A 369 -18.07 -18.34 -54.05
N ASP A 370 -17.70 -19.61 -54.03
CA ASP A 370 -16.31 -20.04 -54.25
C ASP A 370 -15.79 -19.67 -55.67
N THR A 371 -16.70 -19.55 -56.63
CA THR A 371 -16.35 -19.24 -58.03
C THR A 371 -16.35 -17.74 -58.32
N TYR A 372 -17.36 -16.99 -57.84
CA TYR A 372 -17.60 -15.61 -58.19
C TYR A 372 -17.40 -14.60 -57.03
N GLY A 373 -17.12 -15.12 -55.82
CA GLY A 373 -16.93 -14.32 -54.63
C GLY A 373 -18.23 -13.94 -53.93
N HIS A 374 -18.15 -13.57 -52.67
CA HIS A 374 -19.32 -13.26 -51.82
C HIS A 374 -20.19 -12.10 -52.34
N LYS A 375 -19.58 -11.07 -52.98
CA LYS A 375 -20.36 -9.98 -53.59
C LYS A 375 -21.29 -10.45 -54.71
N ALA A 376 -20.84 -11.39 -55.49
CA ALA A 376 -21.68 -12.00 -56.52
C ALA A 376 -22.78 -12.88 -55.92
N GLY A 377 -22.44 -13.58 -54.83
CA GLY A 377 -23.43 -14.31 -54.04
C GLY A 377 -24.51 -13.43 -53.42
N ASP A 378 -24.15 -12.28 -52.89
CA ASP A 378 -25.10 -11.28 -52.40
C ASP A 378 -26.05 -10.80 -53.53
N TYR A 379 -25.52 -10.53 -54.72
CA TYR A 379 -26.31 -10.19 -55.89
C TYR A 379 -27.25 -11.32 -56.29
N ALA A 380 -26.80 -12.59 -56.25
CA ALA A 380 -27.62 -13.76 -56.52
C ALA A 380 -28.78 -13.87 -55.53
N LEU A 381 -28.53 -13.70 -54.23
CA LEU A 381 -29.58 -13.70 -53.17
C LEU A 381 -30.60 -12.58 -53.38
N VAL A 382 -30.15 -11.38 -53.71
CA VAL A 382 -31.05 -10.23 -54.02
C VAL A 382 -31.89 -10.55 -55.27
N SER A 383 -31.30 -11.21 -56.26
CA SER A 383 -32.02 -11.60 -57.48
C SER A 383 -33.09 -12.66 -57.22
N VAL A 384 -32.77 -13.67 -56.41
CA VAL A 384 -33.76 -14.67 -55.95
C VAL A 384 -34.89 -14.01 -55.16
N ALA A 385 -34.55 -13.10 -54.21
CA ALA A 385 -35.53 -12.36 -53.45
C ALA A 385 -36.49 -11.53 -54.34
N ARG A 386 -35.98 -10.92 -55.42
CA ARG A 386 -36.80 -10.20 -56.40
C ARG A 386 -37.73 -11.16 -57.16
N CYS A 387 -37.26 -12.34 -57.57
CA CYS A 387 -38.12 -13.35 -58.17
C CYS A 387 -39.23 -13.81 -57.24
N ILE A 388 -38.89 -14.03 -55.96
CA ILE A 388 -39.87 -14.39 -54.92
C ILE A 388 -40.91 -13.27 -54.78
N THR A 389 -40.47 -12.02 -54.59
CA THR A 389 -41.37 -10.87 -54.43
C THR A 389 -42.26 -10.67 -55.67
N GLY A 390 -41.72 -10.88 -56.87
CA GLY A 390 -42.52 -10.78 -58.12
C GLY A 390 -43.53 -11.88 -58.30
N ALA A 391 -43.29 -13.08 -57.78
CA ALA A 391 -44.21 -14.22 -57.87
C ALA A 391 -45.32 -14.19 -56.78
N VAL A 392 -45.09 -13.45 -55.67
CA VAL A 392 -46.00 -13.30 -54.55
C VAL A 392 -46.84 -12.06 -54.73
N ALA A 393 -48.02 -12.22 -55.27
CA ALA A 393 -48.87 -11.09 -55.68
C ALA A 393 -49.84 -10.57 -54.61
N ARG A 394 -50.08 -11.37 -53.56
CA ARG A 394 -51.08 -11.06 -52.54
C ARG A 394 -50.45 -10.37 -51.32
N GLN A 395 -51.11 -9.40 -50.79
CA GLN A 395 -50.65 -8.67 -49.59
C GLN A 395 -50.56 -9.55 -48.32
N CYS A 396 -51.35 -10.65 -48.26
CA CYS A 396 -51.36 -11.61 -47.18
C CYS A 396 -50.22 -12.61 -47.21
N ASP A 397 -49.58 -12.81 -48.39
CA ASP A 397 -48.42 -13.67 -48.50
C ASP A 397 -47.18 -13.01 -47.92
N LYS A 398 -46.35 -13.79 -47.26
CA LYS A 398 -45.21 -13.28 -46.48
C LYS A 398 -43.93 -13.99 -46.89
N PRO A 399 -43.17 -13.40 -47.82
CA PRO A 399 -41.85 -13.90 -48.19
C PRO A 399 -40.80 -13.44 -47.16
N GLY A 400 -39.93 -14.33 -46.74
CA GLY A 400 -38.86 -14.07 -45.80
C GLY A 400 -37.57 -14.80 -46.15
N ARG A 401 -36.44 -14.26 -45.69
CA ARG A 401 -35.15 -14.95 -45.72
C ARG A 401 -34.95 -15.65 -44.37
N TYR A 402 -34.89 -16.98 -44.43
CA TYR A 402 -34.83 -17.81 -43.21
C TYR A 402 -33.40 -17.91 -42.67
N GLY A 403 -32.40 -17.95 -43.55
CA GLY A 403 -30.99 -17.93 -43.22
C GLY A 403 -30.10 -18.23 -44.43
N GLY A 404 -28.88 -17.69 -44.47
CA GLY A 404 -27.94 -17.98 -45.55
C GLY A 404 -28.54 -17.84 -46.95
N GLU A 405 -28.69 -18.96 -47.63
CA GLU A 405 -29.29 -19.13 -48.96
C GLU A 405 -30.74 -19.62 -48.96
N GLU A 406 -31.37 -19.70 -47.76
CA GLU A 406 -32.70 -20.26 -47.56
C GLU A 406 -33.76 -19.16 -47.47
N PHE A 407 -34.86 -19.36 -48.19
CA PHE A 407 -36.02 -18.49 -48.20
C PHE A 407 -37.27 -19.30 -47.83
N VAL A 408 -38.16 -18.70 -47.07
CA VAL A 408 -39.45 -19.28 -46.70
C VAL A 408 -40.55 -18.30 -47.10
N ILE A 409 -41.57 -18.80 -47.76
CA ILE A 409 -42.72 -18.01 -48.22
C ILE A 409 -43.96 -18.62 -47.59
N LEU A 410 -44.67 -17.84 -46.72
CA LEU A 410 -45.97 -18.17 -46.22
C LEU A 410 -47.02 -17.69 -47.22
N LEU A 411 -47.79 -18.62 -47.78
CA LEU A 411 -48.89 -18.31 -48.66
C LEU A 411 -50.20 -18.48 -47.88
N ASP A 412 -50.86 -17.40 -47.56
CA ASP A 412 -52.14 -17.43 -46.86
C ASP A 412 -53.30 -17.83 -47.83
N GLU A 413 -54.26 -18.59 -47.35
CA GLU A 413 -55.40 -19.09 -48.13
C GLU A 413 -54.99 -19.83 -49.44
N ALA A 414 -53.82 -20.48 -49.43
CA ALA A 414 -53.34 -21.25 -50.58
C ALA A 414 -53.54 -22.77 -50.38
N ASP A 415 -53.92 -23.45 -51.43
CA ASP A 415 -53.95 -24.90 -51.52
C ASP A 415 -52.72 -25.43 -52.29
N ALA A 416 -52.63 -26.72 -52.50
CA ALA A 416 -51.52 -27.36 -53.17
C ALA A 416 -51.28 -26.82 -54.61
N ALA A 417 -52.35 -26.55 -55.34
CA ALA A 417 -52.30 -26.04 -56.73
C ALA A 417 -51.76 -24.57 -56.69
N GLY A 418 -52.22 -23.75 -55.75
CA GLY A 418 -51.73 -22.38 -55.59
C GLY A 418 -50.28 -22.33 -55.15
N ALA A 419 -49.86 -23.20 -54.25
CA ALA A 419 -48.48 -23.31 -53.80
C ALA A 419 -47.56 -23.72 -54.96
N LEU A 420 -47.90 -24.73 -55.74
CA LEU A 420 -47.17 -25.17 -56.92
C LEU A 420 -47.08 -24.09 -57.98
N HIS A 421 -48.18 -23.33 -58.20
CA HIS A 421 -48.21 -22.23 -59.14
C HIS A 421 -47.23 -21.14 -58.79
N VAL A 422 -47.20 -20.68 -57.51
CA VAL A 422 -46.28 -19.67 -57.02
C VAL A 422 -44.83 -20.17 -57.10
N ALA A 423 -44.57 -21.43 -56.69
CA ALA A 423 -43.22 -22.02 -56.78
C ALA A 423 -42.75 -22.09 -58.22
N GLY A 424 -43.63 -22.49 -59.17
CA GLY A 424 -43.32 -22.51 -60.60
C GLY A 424 -43.01 -21.12 -61.17
N ASN A 425 -43.73 -20.12 -60.77
CA ASN A 425 -43.48 -18.71 -61.14
C ASN A 425 -42.10 -18.22 -60.63
N ILE A 426 -41.75 -18.52 -59.38
CA ILE A 426 -40.42 -18.20 -58.88
C ILE A 426 -39.32 -18.81 -59.65
N MET A 427 -39.42 -20.13 -60.00
CA MET A 427 -38.44 -20.82 -60.81
C MET A 427 -38.34 -20.26 -62.22
N SER A 428 -39.46 -20.04 -62.84
CA SER A 428 -39.53 -19.50 -64.23
C SER A 428 -38.92 -18.08 -64.25
N ALA A 429 -39.22 -17.22 -63.26
CA ALA A 429 -38.65 -15.90 -63.20
C ALA A 429 -37.10 -15.94 -62.96
N LEU A 430 -36.61 -16.80 -62.11
CA LEU A 430 -35.16 -16.96 -61.90
C LEU A 430 -34.49 -17.54 -63.17
N GLN A 431 -35.14 -18.50 -63.81
CA GLN A 431 -34.63 -19.07 -65.06
C GLN A 431 -34.54 -18.01 -66.20
N ALA A 432 -35.50 -17.12 -66.27
CA ALA A 432 -35.52 -16.02 -67.20
C ALA A 432 -34.39 -15.02 -67.04
N MET A 433 -33.88 -14.84 -65.77
CA MET A 433 -32.75 -13.98 -65.51
C MET A 433 -31.43 -14.48 -66.06
N LYS A 434 -31.29 -15.76 -66.37
CA LYS A 434 -30.11 -16.39 -66.94
C LYS A 434 -28.81 -16.08 -66.26
N ILE A 435 -28.83 -15.97 -64.88
CA ILE A 435 -27.63 -15.69 -64.11
C ILE A 435 -26.63 -16.84 -64.25
N PRO A 436 -25.43 -16.64 -64.81
CA PRO A 436 -24.48 -17.72 -65.09
C PRO A 436 -24.02 -18.39 -63.75
N HIS A 437 -23.92 -19.72 -63.80
CA HIS A 437 -23.29 -20.52 -62.77
C HIS A 437 -22.54 -21.70 -63.40
N GLU A 438 -21.28 -21.46 -63.78
CA GLU A 438 -20.43 -22.38 -64.54
C GLU A 438 -20.25 -23.73 -63.87
N ARG A 439 -20.17 -23.77 -62.59
CA ARG A 439 -19.97 -25.01 -61.76
C ARG A 439 -21.28 -25.71 -61.40
N SER A 440 -22.44 -25.16 -61.83
CA SER A 440 -23.73 -25.84 -61.73
C SER A 440 -23.98 -26.72 -62.94
N PRO A 441 -24.51 -27.93 -62.78
CA PRO A 441 -24.89 -28.77 -63.92
C PRO A 441 -25.96 -28.14 -64.82
N PHE A 442 -26.61 -27.08 -64.30
CA PHE A 442 -27.63 -26.34 -65.04
C PHE A 442 -27.08 -25.16 -65.90
N GLY A 443 -25.76 -24.85 -65.73
CA GLY A 443 -25.11 -23.70 -66.33
C GLY A 443 -25.61 -22.33 -65.89
N ARG A 444 -26.52 -22.30 -64.95
CA ARG A 444 -27.17 -21.08 -64.40
C ARG A 444 -27.57 -21.25 -62.93
N LEU A 445 -27.80 -20.13 -62.26
CA LEU A 445 -28.38 -20.13 -60.94
C LEU A 445 -29.76 -20.74 -60.91
N SER A 446 -30.01 -21.65 -60.01
CA SER A 446 -31.31 -22.33 -59.84
C SER A 446 -31.68 -22.39 -58.33
N VAL A 447 -32.93 -22.69 -58.10
CA VAL A 447 -33.45 -22.93 -56.76
C VAL A 447 -34.20 -24.26 -56.72
N SER A 448 -34.08 -24.94 -55.62
CA SER A 448 -34.97 -26.03 -55.27
C SER A 448 -36.03 -25.50 -54.33
N ILE A 449 -37.30 -25.79 -54.64
CA ILE A 449 -38.44 -25.32 -53.87
C ILE A 449 -39.24 -26.52 -53.40
N ASP A 450 -39.56 -26.52 -52.13
CA ASP A 450 -40.54 -27.46 -51.61
C ASP A 450 -41.81 -26.75 -51.14
N ALA A 451 -42.95 -27.40 -51.29
CA ALA A 451 -44.23 -26.88 -50.87
C ALA A 451 -44.89 -27.85 -49.89
N ALA A 452 -45.25 -27.34 -48.72
CA ALA A 452 -46.03 -28.03 -47.70
C ALA A 452 -47.34 -27.30 -47.46
N CYS A 453 -48.44 -27.98 -47.59
CA CYS A 453 -49.76 -27.44 -47.21
C CYS A 453 -50.10 -27.87 -45.78
N LEU A 454 -50.82 -27.03 -45.09
CA LEU A 454 -51.37 -27.39 -43.79
C LEU A 454 -52.32 -28.61 -43.95
N ASP A 455 -51.95 -29.73 -43.35
CA ASP A 455 -52.83 -30.88 -43.15
C ASP A 455 -53.08 -31.02 -41.67
N ARG A 456 -54.32 -30.82 -41.25
CA ARG A 456 -54.70 -30.86 -39.80
C ARG A 456 -54.82 -32.27 -39.25
N GLN A 457 -54.83 -33.26 -40.09
CA GLN A 457 -54.86 -34.67 -39.62
C GLN A 457 -53.42 -35.13 -39.26
N VAL A 458 -52.40 -34.47 -39.85
CA VAL A 458 -51.00 -34.82 -39.70
C VAL A 458 -50.22 -33.83 -38.84
N HIS A 459 -50.51 -32.53 -39.01
CA HIS A 459 -49.75 -31.49 -38.34
C HIS A 459 -50.44 -30.96 -37.07
N HIS A 460 -49.79 -31.08 -35.90
CA HIS A 460 -50.29 -30.63 -34.59
C HIS A 460 -49.58 -29.33 -34.11
N SER A 461 -48.54 -28.88 -34.81
CA SER A 461 -47.86 -27.62 -34.55
C SER A 461 -47.30 -27.00 -35.83
N ILE A 462 -46.98 -25.72 -35.78
CA ILE A 462 -46.35 -25.04 -36.92
C ILE A 462 -44.94 -25.61 -37.21
N GLU A 463 -44.26 -26.08 -36.19
CA GLU A 463 -42.93 -26.69 -36.26
C GLU A 463 -43.02 -28.02 -37.07
N GLU A 464 -44.10 -28.75 -37.00
CA GLU A 464 -44.30 -29.95 -37.79
C GLU A 464 -44.52 -29.63 -39.26
N VAL A 465 -45.25 -28.56 -39.60
CA VAL A 465 -45.41 -28.09 -40.96
C VAL A 465 -44.06 -27.62 -41.54
N ILE A 466 -43.28 -26.89 -40.72
CA ILE A 466 -41.93 -26.47 -41.11
C ILE A 466 -41.00 -27.67 -41.37
N LYS A 467 -41.03 -28.68 -40.47
CA LYS A 467 -40.24 -29.90 -40.61
C LYS A 467 -40.64 -30.70 -41.89
N ALA A 468 -41.95 -30.80 -42.18
CA ALA A 468 -42.41 -31.47 -43.35
C ALA A 468 -41.90 -30.81 -44.64
N ALA A 469 -41.91 -29.47 -44.66
CA ALA A 469 -41.37 -28.70 -45.76
C ALA A 469 -39.84 -28.85 -45.89
N ASP A 470 -39.09 -28.76 -44.80
CA ASP A 470 -37.64 -28.94 -44.82
C ASP A 470 -37.20 -30.34 -45.25
N HIS A 471 -37.93 -31.37 -44.79
CA HIS A 471 -37.69 -32.75 -45.22
C HIS A 471 -37.90 -32.95 -46.73
N ALA A 472 -38.92 -32.37 -47.30
CA ALA A 472 -39.21 -32.47 -48.71
C ALA A 472 -38.21 -31.67 -49.55
N LEU A 473 -37.70 -30.55 -49.05
CA LEU A 473 -36.61 -29.79 -49.70
C LEU A 473 -35.34 -30.64 -49.82
N TYR A 474 -35.03 -31.39 -48.78
CA TYR A 474 -33.93 -32.36 -48.83
C TYR A 474 -34.15 -33.43 -49.90
N GLN A 475 -35.38 -33.92 -50.11
CA GLN A 475 -35.72 -34.87 -51.17
C GLN A 475 -35.58 -34.20 -52.53
N ALA A 476 -36.04 -32.96 -52.73
CA ALA A 476 -35.87 -32.18 -53.96
C ALA A 476 -34.40 -32.09 -54.37
N LYS A 477 -33.54 -31.78 -53.39
CA LYS A 477 -32.07 -31.72 -53.63
C LYS A 477 -31.47 -33.08 -54.01
N ARG A 478 -31.93 -34.18 -53.43
CA ARG A 478 -31.46 -35.54 -53.75
C ARG A 478 -31.94 -36.02 -55.12
N MET A 479 -33.14 -35.63 -55.55
CA MET A 479 -33.71 -36.00 -56.84
C MET A 479 -33.14 -35.23 -58.06
N GLY A 480 -32.12 -34.40 -57.85
CA GLY A 480 -31.38 -33.70 -58.89
C GLY A 480 -31.54 -32.18 -58.94
N ARG A 481 -32.11 -31.58 -57.88
CA ARG A 481 -32.24 -30.09 -57.74
C ARG A 481 -33.06 -29.41 -58.86
N ASN A 482 -33.10 -28.10 -58.89
CA ASN A 482 -33.79 -27.26 -59.86
C ASN A 482 -35.21 -27.75 -60.18
N ARG A 483 -36.00 -27.94 -59.06
CA ARG A 483 -37.38 -28.48 -59.18
C ARG A 483 -38.26 -28.02 -58.00
N VAL A 484 -39.55 -28.17 -58.21
CA VAL A 484 -40.55 -28.08 -57.14
C VAL A 484 -40.89 -29.47 -56.70
N GLN A 485 -40.95 -29.69 -55.40
CA GLN A 485 -41.42 -30.91 -54.80
C GLN A 485 -42.56 -30.56 -53.84
N MET A 486 -43.57 -31.42 -53.75
CA MET A 486 -44.62 -31.30 -52.75
C MET A 486 -44.34 -32.27 -51.60
N ALA A 487 -44.46 -31.81 -50.38
CA ALA A 487 -44.37 -32.67 -49.21
C ALA A 487 -45.50 -33.72 -49.27
N GLN A 488 -45.14 -34.99 -49.21
CA GLN A 488 -46.13 -36.06 -49.14
C GLN A 488 -46.64 -36.18 -47.72
N SER A 489 -47.95 -36.20 -47.54
CA SER A 489 -48.60 -36.50 -46.25
C SER A 489 -48.51 -37.98 -45.97
N ASP A 490 -47.36 -38.49 -45.55
CA ASP A 490 -47.16 -39.89 -45.22
C ASP A 490 -47.14 -40.10 -43.71
N PRO A 491 -48.09 -40.88 -43.13
CA PRO A 491 -48.11 -41.14 -41.70
C PRO A 491 -47.18 -42.32 -41.34
N SER A 492 -45.90 -42.26 -41.63
CA SER A 492 -44.97 -43.31 -41.18
C SER A 492 -44.30 -42.95 -39.85
N PRO A 493 -44.38 -43.82 -38.83
CA PRO A 493 -43.76 -43.55 -37.52
C PRO A 493 -42.25 -43.63 -37.63
N VAL A 494 -41.57 -42.62 -37.08
CA VAL A 494 -40.13 -42.58 -36.86
C VAL A 494 -39.72 -43.77 -35.99
N GLN A 495 -39.04 -44.77 -36.56
CA GLN A 495 -38.35 -45.80 -35.77
C GLN A 495 -37.21 -45.16 -34.98
N GLY A 496 -37.30 -45.30 -33.66
CA GLY A 496 -36.32 -44.80 -32.71
C GLY A 496 -34.94 -45.43 -32.95
N GLY A 497 -33.98 -44.60 -33.29
CA GLY A 497 -32.58 -44.92 -33.21
C GLY A 497 -32.10 -44.78 -31.76
N THR A 498 -31.72 -45.88 -31.14
CA THR A 498 -31.04 -45.98 -29.84
C THR A 498 -29.76 -45.16 -29.85
N PRO A 499 -29.45 -44.44 -28.73
CA PRO A 499 -28.16 -43.77 -28.60
C PRO A 499 -27.07 -44.81 -28.32
N VAL A 500 -26.07 -44.89 -29.20
CA VAL A 500 -24.83 -45.60 -28.93
C VAL A 500 -24.01 -44.76 -27.97
N SER A 501 -23.84 -45.28 -26.75
CA SER A 501 -22.84 -44.90 -25.78
C SER A 501 -21.45 -45.12 -26.36
N SER A 502 -20.60 -44.13 -26.37
CA SER A 502 -19.16 -44.34 -26.38
C SER A 502 -18.52 -43.54 -25.28
N ALA A 503 -18.09 -44.30 -24.25
CA ALA A 503 -17.17 -43.87 -23.22
C ALA A 503 -15.74 -43.75 -23.77
N SER A 504 -14.93 -42.93 -23.07
CA SER A 504 -13.47 -42.93 -22.94
C SER A 504 -12.63 -42.54 -24.13
N SER A 505 -11.99 -41.41 -24.09
CA SER A 505 -10.63 -41.19 -23.52
C SER A 505 -10.30 -39.72 -23.43
#